data_6b3ceb9cf9f54716ce627336532d7c06
#
_entry.id   6b3ceb9cf9f54716ce627336532d7c06
#
_cell.length_a   1.000
_cell.length_b   1.000
_cell.length_c   1.000
_cell.angle_alpha   90.00
_cell.angle_beta   90.00
_cell.angle_gamma   90.00
#
_symmetry.space_group_name_H-M   'P 1'
#
loop_
_entity.id
_entity.type
_entity.pdbx_description
1 polymer ?
#
loop_
_entity_poly.entity_id
_entity_poly.type
_entity_poly.pdbx_seq_one_letter_code
_entity_poly.pdbx_strand_id
1 'polypeptide(L)'
;MESANSYLHYYADPMKIKKIQVMIVDDHKMFVEGVQAIFSGSKDIEIVKAIYDGKDVIEALDKNKNIQLILLDINLPNINGLELTKLIKKKYPDVRILVLSMYNNAEYIKEVLKEGASGYILKNTDHEELASAIHSVSQGQQYYSQPVTQTMMNSFAKKNSGSNMDIMQVKISKREKEILGLIIKEHTAQEIANMLFISLHTVETHRSNLMSKLGVRNSAGLVRVALENNLV
;
A
#
# COMPACT_ATOMS: atom_id res chain seq x y z
N MET A 1 0.18 -47.04 51.43
CA MET A 1 1.14 -45.99 51.04
C MET A 1 1.34 -46.02 49.54
N GLU A 2 0.31 -45.66 48.79
CA GLU A 2 0.37 -45.59 47.33
C GLU A 2 -0.76 -44.67 46.92
N SER A 3 -0.53 -43.38 46.82
CA SER A 3 -1.45 -42.44 46.12
C SER A 3 -0.95 -40.98 46.20
N ALA A 4 0.26 -40.75 45.72
CA ALA A 4 0.76 -39.37 45.66
C ALA A 4 1.66 -39.08 44.41
N ASN A 5 1.39 -39.74 43.27
CA ASN A 5 2.28 -39.52 42.11
C ASN A 5 1.50 -39.40 40.75
N SER A 6 0.27 -38.88 40.74
CA SER A 6 -0.49 -38.73 39.50
C SER A 6 -0.87 -37.28 39.14
N TYR A 7 -0.32 -36.26 39.83
CA TYR A 7 -0.65 -34.84 39.59
C TYR A 7 0.45 -34.01 38.91
N LEU A 8 1.48 -34.61 38.37
CA LEU A 8 2.64 -33.92 37.81
C LEU A 8 2.74 -33.97 36.28
N HIS A 9 1.64 -34.17 35.54
CA HIS A 9 1.69 -34.25 34.07
C HIS A 9 0.75 -33.27 33.34
N TYR A 10 0.44 -32.12 33.95
CA TYR A 10 -0.30 -31.04 33.29
C TYR A 10 0.44 -29.70 33.33
N TYR A 11 1.76 -29.70 33.16
CA TYR A 11 2.41 -28.51 32.64
C TYR A 11 2.39 -28.66 31.12
N ALA A 12 1.29 -28.16 30.53
CA ALA A 12 1.25 -27.88 29.08
C ALA A 12 2.47 -27.05 28.75
N ASP A 13 3.27 -27.58 27.85
CA ASP A 13 4.36 -26.85 27.16
C ASP A 13 3.84 -25.44 26.85
N PRO A 14 4.52 -24.33 27.22
CA PRO A 14 4.03 -23.01 26.92
C PRO A 14 3.83 -22.96 25.40
N MET A 15 2.56 -22.88 24.96
CA MET A 15 2.18 -22.89 23.56
C MET A 15 3.13 -21.95 22.84
N LYS A 16 4.01 -22.52 22.01
CA LYS A 16 4.89 -21.77 21.14
C LYS A 16 3.96 -20.96 20.23
N ILE A 17 3.73 -19.69 20.57
CA ILE A 17 2.89 -18.80 19.77
C ILE A 17 3.50 -18.84 18.36
N LYS A 18 2.75 -19.43 17.41
CA LYS A 18 3.21 -19.53 16.02
C LYS A 18 3.23 -18.11 15.46
N LYS A 19 4.42 -17.60 15.22
CA LYS A 19 4.59 -16.25 14.65
C LYS A 19 3.90 -16.14 13.30
N ILE A 20 3.30 -14.99 13.04
CA ILE A 20 2.74 -14.62 11.74
C ILE A 20 3.91 -14.46 10.78
N GLN A 21 3.96 -15.29 9.74
CA GLN A 21 5.03 -15.28 8.74
C GLN A 21 4.70 -14.23 7.66
N VAL A 22 5.46 -13.15 7.64
CA VAL A 22 5.22 -11.98 6.78
C VAL A 22 6.30 -11.86 5.73
N MET A 23 5.90 -11.66 4.47
CA MET A 23 6.76 -11.19 3.40
C MET A 23 6.57 -9.68 3.23
N ILE A 24 7.64 -8.91 3.11
CA ILE A 24 7.59 -7.50 2.71
C ILE A 24 8.05 -7.34 1.26
N VAL A 25 7.29 -6.58 0.47
CA VAL A 25 7.54 -6.31 -0.94
C VAL A 25 7.53 -4.80 -1.15
N ASP A 26 8.70 -4.21 -1.31
CA ASP A 26 8.88 -2.76 -1.41
C ASP A 26 10.27 -2.45 -1.97
N ASP A 27 10.40 -1.56 -2.94
CA ASP A 27 11.68 -1.18 -3.54
C ASP A 27 12.48 -0.17 -2.69
N HIS A 28 11.86 0.42 -1.68
CA HIS A 28 12.51 1.35 -0.74
C HIS A 28 13.27 0.60 0.36
N LYS A 29 14.54 0.29 0.12
CA LYS A 29 15.39 -0.51 1.05
C LYS A 29 15.36 0.01 2.49
N MET A 30 15.50 1.32 2.71
CA MET A 30 15.48 1.90 4.06
C MET A 30 14.15 1.65 4.79
N PHE A 31 13.03 1.68 4.07
CA PHE A 31 11.73 1.36 4.65
C PHE A 31 11.65 -0.11 5.05
N VAL A 32 12.09 -1.01 4.17
CA VAL A 32 12.14 -2.46 4.43
C VAL A 32 13.01 -2.77 5.66
N GLU A 33 14.22 -2.20 5.72
CA GLU A 33 15.14 -2.36 6.85
C GLU A 33 14.53 -1.82 8.15
N GLY A 34 13.83 -0.69 8.10
CA GLY A 34 13.10 -0.13 9.24
C GLY A 34 12.01 -1.06 9.76
N VAL A 35 11.18 -1.62 8.87
CA VAL A 35 10.14 -2.58 9.22
C VAL A 35 10.74 -3.87 9.80
N GLN A 36 11.82 -4.39 9.20
CA GLN A 36 12.53 -5.56 9.71
C GLN A 36 13.11 -5.31 11.12
N ALA A 37 13.71 -4.13 11.36
CA ALA A 37 14.24 -3.75 12.65
C ALA A 37 13.13 -3.67 13.73
N ILE A 38 12.00 -3.06 13.41
CA ILE A 38 10.82 -2.96 14.28
C ILE A 38 10.36 -4.34 14.76
N PHE A 39 10.26 -5.30 13.86
CA PHE A 39 9.75 -6.64 14.17
C PHE A 39 10.83 -7.67 14.55
N SER A 40 12.12 -7.31 14.57
CA SER A 40 13.23 -8.24 14.88
C SER A 40 13.10 -8.91 16.25
N GLY A 41 12.53 -8.21 17.25
CA GLY A 41 12.28 -8.70 18.60
C GLY A 41 10.84 -9.15 18.86
N SER A 42 9.94 -9.12 17.87
CA SER A 42 8.54 -9.46 18.06
C SER A 42 8.35 -10.94 18.41
N LYS A 43 7.43 -11.20 19.34
CA LYS A 43 7.11 -12.57 19.79
C LYS A 43 6.12 -13.27 18.85
N ASP A 44 5.41 -12.53 18.03
CA ASP A 44 4.21 -12.93 17.30
C ASP A 44 4.22 -12.56 15.80
N ILE A 45 5.12 -11.69 15.35
CA ILE A 45 5.30 -11.31 13.95
C ILE A 45 6.75 -11.61 13.53
N GLU A 46 6.95 -12.16 12.34
CA GLU A 46 8.26 -12.43 11.78
C GLU A 46 8.31 -12.05 10.29
N ILE A 47 9.20 -11.12 9.95
CA ILE A 47 9.46 -10.78 8.54
C ILE A 47 10.44 -11.81 7.97
N VAL A 48 9.90 -12.83 7.33
CA VAL A 48 10.70 -13.99 6.84
C VAL A 48 11.33 -13.75 5.48
N LYS A 49 10.81 -12.78 4.73
CA LYS A 49 11.31 -12.49 3.38
C LYS A 49 11.11 -11.01 3.03
N ALA A 50 12.14 -10.41 2.46
CA ALA A 50 12.07 -9.11 1.81
C ALA A 50 12.29 -9.28 0.31
N ILE A 51 11.46 -8.61 -0.50
CA ILE A 51 11.50 -8.60 -1.97
C ILE A 51 11.49 -7.13 -2.41
N TYR A 52 12.36 -6.77 -3.34
CA TYR A 52 12.54 -5.40 -3.82
C TYR A 52 12.02 -5.19 -5.26
N ASP A 53 11.62 -6.27 -5.92
CA ASP A 53 11.03 -6.24 -7.27
C ASP A 53 9.80 -7.16 -7.33
N GLY A 54 8.66 -6.61 -7.75
CA GLY A 54 7.40 -7.36 -7.77
C GLY A 54 7.41 -8.63 -8.64
N LYS A 55 8.27 -8.69 -9.66
CA LYS A 55 8.42 -9.88 -10.52
C LYS A 55 8.91 -11.12 -9.76
N ASP A 56 9.66 -10.92 -8.67
CA ASP A 56 10.27 -12.01 -7.91
C ASP A 56 9.31 -12.60 -6.84
N VAL A 57 8.15 -11.97 -6.61
CA VAL A 57 7.21 -12.33 -5.55
C VAL A 57 6.63 -13.73 -5.73
N ILE A 58 6.23 -14.07 -6.95
CA ILE A 58 5.60 -15.38 -7.23
C ILE A 58 6.59 -16.50 -7.00
N GLU A 59 7.84 -16.36 -7.46
CA GLU A 59 8.90 -17.34 -7.22
C GLU A 59 9.21 -17.46 -5.71
N ALA A 60 9.24 -16.32 -4.99
CA ALA A 60 9.46 -16.32 -3.55
C ALA A 60 8.35 -17.04 -2.78
N LEU A 61 7.08 -16.90 -3.19
CA LEU A 61 5.94 -17.63 -2.62
C LEU A 61 5.99 -19.13 -2.93
N ASP A 62 6.46 -19.52 -4.11
CA ASP A 62 6.65 -20.93 -4.48
C ASP A 62 7.65 -21.62 -3.55
N LYS A 63 8.72 -20.91 -3.18
CA LYS A 63 9.79 -21.41 -2.31
C LYS A 63 9.45 -21.35 -0.82
N ASN A 64 8.51 -20.48 -0.40
CA ASN A 64 8.18 -20.22 1.01
C ASN A 64 6.68 -20.39 1.27
N LYS A 65 6.23 -21.64 1.39
CA LYS A 65 4.82 -21.98 1.56
C LYS A 65 4.21 -21.57 2.91
N ASN A 66 5.03 -21.14 3.87
CA ASN A 66 4.57 -20.73 5.20
C ASN A 66 4.17 -19.24 5.29
N ILE A 67 4.35 -18.47 4.23
CA ILE A 67 3.98 -17.05 4.22
C ILE A 67 2.47 -16.94 4.30
N GLN A 68 2.00 -16.22 5.32
CA GLN A 68 0.58 -16.02 5.61
C GLN A 68 0.10 -14.63 5.16
N LEU A 69 1.01 -13.63 5.18
CA LEU A 69 0.70 -12.25 4.90
C LEU A 69 1.81 -11.59 4.09
N ILE A 70 1.42 -10.75 3.14
CA ILE A 70 2.31 -9.90 2.38
C ILE A 70 2.03 -8.44 2.73
N LEU A 71 3.06 -7.72 3.15
CA LEU A 71 3.09 -6.26 3.15
C LEU A 71 3.50 -5.82 1.75
N LEU A 72 2.60 -5.21 1.00
CA LEU A 72 2.79 -4.92 -0.42
C LEU A 72 2.80 -3.43 -0.70
N ASP A 73 3.93 -2.88 -1.17
CA ASP A 73 3.91 -1.57 -1.80
C ASP A 73 3.20 -1.62 -3.15
N ILE A 74 2.48 -0.56 -3.44
CA ILE A 74 1.77 -0.38 -4.71
C ILE A 74 2.73 0.02 -5.83
N ASN A 75 3.71 0.87 -5.51
CA ASN A 75 4.61 1.48 -6.49
C ASN A 75 5.89 0.67 -6.63
N LEU A 76 5.76 -0.51 -7.18
CA LEU A 76 6.91 -1.35 -7.48
C LEU A 76 7.43 -1.10 -8.89
N PRO A 77 8.75 -1.23 -9.12
CA PRO A 77 9.29 -1.29 -10.46
C PRO A 77 8.80 -2.53 -11.19
N ASN A 78 8.67 -2.44 -12.51
CA ASN A 78 8.35 -3.53 -13.43
C ASN A 78 6.93 -4.13 -13.37
N ILE A 79 6.25 -4.12 -12.23
CA ILE A 79 4.87 -4.59 -12.10
C ILE A 79 4.09 -3.69 -11.14
N ASN A 80 2.88 -3.31 -11.53
CA ASN A 80 1.99 -2.53 -10.68
C ASN A 80 1.44 -3.40 -9.54
N GLY A 81 1.38 -2.85 -8.32
CA GLY A 81 0.87 -3.55 -7.13
C GLY A 81 -0.56 -4.06 -7.28
N LEU A 82 -1.41 -3.41 -8.09
CA LEU A 82 -2.76 -3.87 -8.42
C LEU A 82 -2.71 -5.19 -9.22
N GLU A 83 -1.89 -5.23 -10.27
CA GLU A 83 -1.69 -6.43 -11.09
C GLU A 83 -1.07 -7.56 -10.28
N LEU A 84 -0.07 -7.23 -9.45
CA LEU A 84 0.57 -8.19 -8.56
C LEU A 84 -0.42 -8.76 -7.53
N THR A 85 -1.28 -7.92 -6.94
CA THR A 85 -2.36 -8.37 -6.04
C THR A 85 -3.24 -9.40 -6.72
N LYS A 86 -3.70 -9.12 -7.93
CA LYS A 86 -4.52 -10.04 -8.74
C LYS A 86 -3.80 -11.36 -9.02
N LEU A 87 -2.53 -11.32 -9.40
CA LEU A 87 -1.71 -12.51 -9.67
C LEU A 87 -1.54 -13.37 -8.40
N ILE A 88 -1.21 -12.73 -7.26
CA ILE A 88 -1.07 -13.42 -5.98
C ILE A 88 -2.39 -14.07 -5.59
N LYS A 89 -3.48 -13.34 -5.61
CA LYS A 89 -4.80 -13.87 -5.18
C LYS A 89 -5.31 -15.00 -6.09
N LYS A 90 -4.95 -14.99 -7.37
CA LYS A 90 -5.27 -16.06 -8.30
C LYS A 90 -4.52 -17.37 -7.97
N LYS A 91 -3.23 -17.28 -7.60
CA LYS A 91 -2.36 -18.45 -7.37
C LYS A 91 -2.33 -18.90 -5.90
N TYR A 92 -2.46 -17.94 -4.97
CA TYR A 92 -2.39 -18.12 -3.52
C TYR A 92 -3.57 -17.43 -2.82
N PRO A 93 -4.80 -17.94 -2.96
CA PRO A 93 -6.02 -17.29 -2.43
C PRO A 93 -5.99 -17.09 -0.92
N ASP A 94 -5.29 -17.95 -0.19
CA ASP A 94 -5.20 -17.91 1.28
C ASP A 94 -4.19 -16.91 1.81
N VAL A 95 -3.22 -16.50 0.98
CA VAL A 95 -2.24 -15.48 1.36
C VAL A 95 -2.93 -14.12 1.50
N ARG A 96 -2.81 -13.51 2.67
CA ARG A 96 -3.36 -12.19 2.94
C ARG A 96 -2.47 -11.10 2.37
N ILE A 97 -3.07 -10.01 1.89
CA ILE A 97 -2.32 -8.87 1.34
C ILE A 97 -2.75 -7.63 2.10
N LEU A 98 -1.80 -7.04 2.83
CA LEU A 98 -1.92 -5.72 3.44
C LEU A 98 -1.11 -4.73 2.62
N VAL A 99 -1.81 -3.82 1.97
CA VAL A 99 -1.18 -2.81 1.13
C VAL A 99 -0.59 -1.70 1.98
N LEU A 100 0.66 -1.34 1.69
CA LEU A 100 1.38 -0.18 2.23
C LEU A 100 1.58 0.85 1.13
N SER A 101 1.15 2.09 1.32
CA SER A 101 1.27 3.10 0.27
C SER A 101 1.48 4.51 0.81
N MET A 102 2.16 5.35 0.05
CA MET A 102 2.18 6.80 0.28
C MET A 102 0.91 7.50 -0.22
N TYR A 103 0.05 6.79 -0.98
CA TYR A 103 -1.10 7.37 -1.66
C TYR A 103 -2.41 7.07 -0.93
N ASN A 104 -3.23 8.11 -0.78
CA ASN A 104 -4.56 8.01 -0.20
C ASN A 104 -5.62 8.42 -1.25
N ASN A 105 -5.74 7.60 -2.29
CA ASN A 105 -6.68 7.81 -3.39
C ASN A 105 -7.81 6.80 -3.35
N ALA A 106 -9.07 7.27 -3.28
CA ALA A 106 -10.24 6.41 -3.13
C ALA A 106 -10.45 5.44 -4.29
N GLU A 107 -10.20 5.84 -5.53
CA GLU A 107 -10.41 4.97 -6.70
C GLU A 107 -9.38 3.85 -6.70
N TYR A 108 -8.12 4.18 -6.43
CA TYR A 108 -7.05 3.19 -6.36
C TYR A 108 -7.24 2.21 -5.20
N ILE A 109 -7.62 2.72 -4.02
CA ILE A 109 -7.95 1.89 -2.86
C ILE A 109 -9.06 0.89 -3.23
N LYS A 110 -10.14 1.35 -3.85
CA LYS A 110 -11.26 0.49 -4.29
C LYS A 110 -10.80 -0.57 -5.29
N GLU A 111 -9.96 -0.21 -6.25
CA GLU A 111 -9.46 -1.16 -7.26
C GLU A 111 -8.63 -2.27 -6.60
N VAL A 112 -7.67 -1.94 -5.74
CA VAL A 112 -6.80 -2.94 -5.10
C VAL A 112 -7.57 -3.84 -4.13
N LEU A 113 -8.58 -3.31 -3.43
CA LEU A 113 -9.47 -4.10 -2.59
C LEU A 113 -10.35 -5.05 -3.41
N LYS A 114 -10.84 -4.60 -4.57
CA LYS A 114 -11.60 -5.44 -5.51
C LYS A 114 -10.77 -6.61 -6.03
N GLU A 115 -9.47 -6.43 -6.25
CA GLU A 115 -8.56 -7.52 -6.64
C GLU A 115 -8.17 -8.45 -5.47
N GLY A 116 -8.69 -8.19 -4.27
CA GLY A 116 -8.61 -9.11 -3.13
C GLY A 116 -7.59 -8.73 -2.05
N ALA A 117 -7.11 -7.50 -2.02
CA ALA A 117 -6.34 -7.02 -0.87
C ALA A 117 -7.18 -7.09 0.40
N SER A 118 -6.56 -7.51 1.50
CA SER A 118 -7.22 -7.69 2.80
C SER A 118 -7.18 -6.42 3.66
N GLY A 119 -6.38 -5.43 3.26
CA GLY A 119 -6.30 -4.16 3.96
C GLY A 119 -5.44 -3.14 3.21
N TYR A 120 -5.51 -1.90 3.70
CA TYR A 120 -4.78 -0.77 3.14
C TYR A 120 -4.39 0.20 4.25
N ILE A 121 -3.11 0.49 4.36
CA ILE A 121 -2.57 1.48 5.30
C ILE A 121 -1.58 2.41 4.61
N LEU A 122 -1.37 3.58 5.19
CA LEU A 122 -0.39 4.53 4.66
C LEU A 122 1.00 4.25 5.25
N LYS A 123 2.08 4.45 4.47
CA LYS A 123 3.47 4.23 4.91
C LYS A 123 3.93 5.20 6.03
N ASN A 124 3.19 6.27 6.30
CA ASN A 124 3.45 7.20 7.40
C ASN A 124 2.77 6.81 8.71
N THR A 125 2.18 5.62 8.76
CA THR A 125 1.60 5.02 9.96
C THR A 125 2.70 4.68 10.97
N ASP A 126 2.37 4.67 12.27
CA ASP A 126 3.30 4.24 13.30
C ASP A 126 3.42 2.70 13.36
N HIS A 127 4.37 2.23 14.17
CA HIS A 127 4.64 0.80 14.27
C HIS A 127 3.53 0.02 15.01
N GLU A 128 2.80 0.66 15.91
CA GLU A 128 1.70 0.05 16.67
C GLU A 128 0.50 -0.19 15.77
N GLU A 129 0.17 0.78 14.92
CA GLU A 129 -0.87 0.62 13.92
C GLU A 129 -0.51 -0.43 12.87
N LEU A 130 0.76 -0.48 12.43
CA LEU A 130 1.23 -1.52 11.49
C LEU A 130 1.12 -2.92 12.12
N ALA A 131 1.52 -3.10 13.39
CA ALA A 131 1.38 -4.37 14.10
C ALA A 131 -0.09 -4.77 14.24
N SER A 132 -0.96 -3.84 14.64
CA SER A 132 -2.41 -4.06 14.76
C SER A 132 -3.04 -4.47 13.42
N ALA A 133 -2.62 -3.83 12.32
CA ALA A 133 -3.08 -4.17 10.98
C ALA A 133 -2.65 -5.59 10.57
N ILE A 134 -1.39 -5.96 10.83
CA ILE A 134 -0.87 -7.32 10.56
C ILE A 134 -1.69 -8.36 11.34
N HIS A 135 -1.95 -8.13 12.62
CA HIS A 135 -2.76 -9.04 13.44
C HIS A 135 -4.17 -9.20 12.91
N SER A 136 -4.87 -8.09 12.68
CA SER A 136 -6.24 -8.12 12.18
C SER A 136 -6.34 -8.86 10.84
N VAL A 137 -5.44 -8.54 9.90
CA VAL A 137 -5.42 -9.17 8.59
C VAL A 137 -5.05 -10.65 8.67
N SER A 138 -4.11 -11.04 9.53
CA SER A 138 -3.73 -12.45 9.72
C SER A 138 -4.91 -13.31 10.23
N GLN A 139 -5.81 -12.71 11.01
CA GLN A 139 -7.03 -13.34 11.52
C GLN A 139 -8.18 -13.36 10.49
N GLY A 140 -7.95 -12.85 9.28
CA GLY A 140 -8.95 -12.79 8.22
C GLY A 140 -9.88 -11.57 8.27
N GLN A 141 -9.62 -10.62 9.16
CA GLN A 141 -10.34 -9.34 9.19
C GLN A 141 -9.77 -8.38 8.14
N GLN A 142 -10.59 -7.45 7.69
CA GLN A 142 -10.12 -6.34 6.87
C GLN A 142 -9.58 -5.22 7.76
N TYR A 143 -8.53 -4.52 7.32
CA TYR A 143 -7.97 -3.40 8.07
C TYR A 143 -7.72 -2.20 7.15
N TYR A 144 -8.18 -1.04 7.59
CA TYR A 144 -7.97 0.24 6.90
C TYR A 144 -7.54 1.28 7.91
N SER A 145 -6.44 1.99 7.65
CA SER A 145 -6.05 3.11 8.50
C SER A 145 -7.12 4.20 8.51
N GLN A 146 -7.17 4.98 9.58
CA GLN A 146 -8.19 6.03 9.71
C GLN A 146 -8.24 7.00 8.52
N PRO A 147 -7.10 7.51 7.98
CA PRO A 147 -7.14 8.38 6.80
C PRO A 147 -7.70 7.67 5.55
N VAL A 148 -7.43 6.38 5.39
CA VAL A 148 -7.95 5.56 4.27
C VAL A 148 -9.47 5.42 4.39
N THR A 149 -9.95 5.08 5.58
CA THR A 149 -11.40 4.97 5.87
C THR A 149 -12.12 6.28 5.59
N GLN A 150 -11.56 7.41 6.04
CA GLN A 150 -12.11 8.74 5.79
C GLN A 150 -12.21 9.05 4.29
N THR A 151 -11.16 8.73 3.53
CA THR A 151 -11.11 8.94 2.07
C THR A 151 -12.17 8.10 1.36
N MET A 152 -12.34 6.84 1.76
CA MET A 152 -13.38 5.97 1.21
C MET A 152 -14.79 6.50 1.53
N MET A 153 -15.05 6.89 2.78
CA MET A 153 -16.34 7.44 3.21
C MET A 153 -16.71 8.71 2.44
N ASN A 154 -15.74 9.63 2.30
CA ASN A 154 -15.94 10.86 1.52
C ASN A 154 -16.25 10.57 0.04
N SER A 155 -15.63 9.55 -0.53
CA SER A 155 -15.91 9.11 -1.89
C SER A 155 -17.33 8.55 -2.08
N PHE A 156 -17.85 7.80 -1.10
CA PHE A 156 -19.23 7.30 -1.13
C PHE A 156 -20.25 8.44 -0.95
N ALA A 157 -19.99 9.40 -0.06
CA ALA A 157 -20.86 10.56 0.15
C ALA A 157 -21.00 11.41 -1.12
N LYS A 158 -19.88 11.64 -1.86
CA LYS A 158 -19.90 12.35 -3.14
C LYS A 158 -20.68 11.61 -4.24
N LYS A 159 -20.63 10.29 -4.28
CA LYS A 159 -21.33 9.48 -5.29
C LYS A 159 -22.86 9.52 -5.09
N ASN A 160 -23.33 9.64 -3.85
CA ASN A 160 -24.75 9.71 -3.52
C ASN A 160 -25.35 11.13 -3.70
N SER A 161 -24.51 12.15 -3.82
CA SER A 161 -24.95 13.54 -3.93
C SER A 161 -25.24 14.00 -5.37
N GLY A 162 -25.05 13.14 -6.39
CA GLY A 162 -25.40 13.44 -7.78
C GLY A 162 -24.75 14.71 -8.39
N SER A 163 -23.77 15.27 -7.70
CA SER A 163 -23.14 16.52 -8.11
C SER A 163 -21.94 16.25 -9.03
N ASN A 164 -22.00 16.80 -10.23
CA ASN A 164 -20.83 17.03 -11.06
C ASN A 164 -19.69 17.54 -10.17
N MET A 165 -18.51 16.92 -10.29
CA MET A 165 -17.32 17.40 -9.59
C MET A 165 -17.16 18.88 -9.90
N ASP A 166 -17.36 19.72 -8.90
CA ASP A 166 -16.95 21.12 -8.94
C ASP A 166 -15.40 21.11 -8.85
N ILE A 167 -14.75 21.00 -10.00
CA ILE A 167 -13.27 21.01 -10.14
C ILE A 167 -12.69 22.30 -9.54
N MET A 168 -13.52 23.33 -9.35
CA MET A 168 -13.14 24.59 -8.71
C MET A 168 -12.71 24.45 -7.23
N GLN A 169 -12.97 23.33 -6.54
CA GLN A 169 -12.55 23.12 -5.15
C GLN A 169 -11.31 22.24 -4.98
N VAL A 170 -10.72 21.74 -6.06
CA VAL A 170 -9.48 20.94 -5.99
C VAL A 170 -8.30 21.86 -5.66
N LYS A 171 -7.81 21.83 -4.43
CA LYS A 171 -6.61 22.58 -4.03
C LYS A 171 -5.36 21.95 -4.65
N ILE A 172 -4.93 22.47 -5.78
CA ILE A 172 -3.65 22.15 -6.40
C ILE A 172 -2.58 23.03 -5.72
N SER A 173 -1.53 22.41 -5.17
CA SER A 173 -0.42 23.14 -4.55
C SER A 173 0.37 23.94 -5.58
N LYS A 174 1.14 24.94 -5.14
CA LYS A 174 2.01 25.73 -6.04
C LYS A 174 2.95 24.81 -6.84
N ARG A 175 3.54 23.82 -6.18
CA ARG A 175 4.46 22.86 -6.80
C ARG A 175 3.78 21.96 -7.83
N GLU A 176 2.58 21.50 -7.55
CA GLU A 176 1.78 20.73 -8.50
C GLU A 176 1.37 21.56 -9.71
N LYS A 177 1.07 22.86 -9.55
CA LYS A 177 0.80 23.76 -10.68
C LYS A 177 2.04 23.96 -11.57
N GLU A 178 3.22 24.13 -10.99
CA GLU A 178 4.48 24.23 -11.74
C GLU A 178 4.70 22.99 -12.61
N ILE A 179 4.56 21.80 -12.00
CA ILE A 179 4.74 20.53 -12.70
C ILE A 179 3.67 20.35 -13.77
N LEU A 180 2.40 20.64 -13.46
CA LEU A 180 1.29 20.56 -14.42
C LEU A 180 1.53 21.46 -15.63
N GLY A 181 2.01 22.70 -15.42
CA GLY A 181 2.36 23.63 -16.48
C GLY A 181 3.48 23.11 -17.39
N LEU A 182 4.46 22.39 -16.84
CA LEU A 182 5.53 21.78 -17.62
C LEU A 182 5.03 20.54 -18.39
N ILE A 183 4.12 19.75 -17.81
CA ILE A 183 3.47 18.62 -18.51
C ILE A 183 2.67 19.13 -19.71
N ILE A 184 1.93 20.22 -19.58
CA ILE A 184 1.17 20.84 -20.68
C ILE A 184 2.11 21.32 -21.80
N LYS A 185 3.33 21.72 -21.45
CA LYS A 185 4.38 22.11 -22.41
C LYS A 185 5.14 20.90 -22.98
N GLU A 186 4.63 19.70 -22.76
CA GLU A 186 5.15 18.43 -23.28
C GLU A 186 6.54 18.02 -22.76
N HIS A 187 7.00 18.60 -21.63
CA HIS A 187 8.25 18.18 -21.01
C HIS A 187 8.13 16.77 -20.42
N THR A 188 9.16 15.96 -20.62
CA THR A 188 9.31 14.64 -20.00
C THR A 188 9.54 14.76 -18.48
N ALA A 189 9.27 13.71 -17.74
CA ALA A 189 9.50 13.70 -16.30
C ALA A 189 10.98 13.97 -15.93
N GLN A 190 11.93 13.51 -16.75
CA GLN A 190 13.35 13.76 -16.56
C GLN A 190 13.71 15.24 -16.80
N GLU A 191 13.15 15.87 -17.81
CA GLU A 191 13.34 17.30 -18.08
C GLU A 191 12.76 18.15 -16.94
N ILE A 192 11.54 17.80 -16.48
CA ILE A 192 10.89 18.46 -15.33
C ILE A 192 11.76 18.33 -14.06
N ALA A 193 12.31 17.14 -13.80
CA ALA A 193 13.20 16.92 -12.68
C ALA A 193 14.43 17.84 -12.73
N ASN A 194 15.06 17.93 -13.88
CA ASN A 194 16.22 18.81 -14.11
C ASN A 194 15.86 20.30 -13.98
N MET A 195 14.76 20.73 -14.60
CA MET A 195 14.31 22.14 -14.58
C MET A 195 13.93 22.61 -13.17
N LEU A 196 13.36 21.73 -12.37
CA LEU A 196 12.87 22.05 -11.03
C LEU A 196 13.85 21.67 -9.90
N PHE A 197 15.03 21.13 -10.25
CA PHE A 197 16.08 20.69 -9.32
C PHE A 197 15.56 19.69 -8.27
N ILE A 198 14.76 18.72 -8.70
CA ILE A 198 14.21 17.62 -7.86
C ILE A 198 14.49 16.27 -8.49
N SER A 199 14.30 15.19 -7.72
CA SER A 199 14.48 13.85 -8.25
C SER A 199 13.37 13.48 -9.25
N LEU A 200 13.68 12.58 -10.19
CA LEU A 200 12.68 11.99 -11.09
C LEU A 200 11.53 11.38 -10.31
N HIS A 201 11.84 10.67 -9.23
CA HIS A 201 10.84 10.08 -8.33
C HIS A 201 9.89 11.13 -7.73
N THR A 202 10.43 12.31 -7.34
CA THR A 202 9.60 13.41 -6.82
C THR A 202 8.63 13.93 -7.88
N VAL A 203 9.07 14.02 -9.15
CA VAL A 203 8.20 14.42 -10.27
C VAL A 203 7.09 13.40 -10.48
N GLU A 204 7.41 12.11 -10.51
CA GLU A 204 6.41 11.03 -10.67
C GLU A 204 5.41 11.01 -9.51
N THR A 205 5.85 11.28 -8.29
CA THR A 205 4.98 11.43 -7.13
C THR A 205 3.98 12.58 -7.32
N HIS A 206 4.45 13.76 -7.75
CA HIS A 206 3.55 14.89 -8.02
C HIS A 206 2.61 14.63 -9.19
N ARG A 207 3.06 13.95 -10.26
CA ARG A 207 2.20 13.54 -11.40
C ARG A 207 1.09 12.60 -10.93
N SER A 208 1.42 11.60 -10.13
CA SER A 208 0.45 10.67 -9.57
C SER A 208 -0.57 11.38 -8.68
N ASN A 209 -0.11 12.28 -7.81
CA ASN A 209 -0.99 13.10 -6.97
C ASN A 209 -1.93 13.99 -7.80
N LEU A 210 -1.43 14.60 -8.87
CA LEU A 210 -2.24 15.40 -9.79
C LEU A 210 -3.29 14.54 -10.49
N MET A 211 -2.91 13.37 -11.02
CA MET A 211 -3.85 12.43 -11.65
C MET A 211 -4.95 12.02 -10.68
N SER A 212 -4.58 11.73 -9.43
CA SER A 212 -5.51 11.40 -8.35
C SER A 212 -6.46 12.56 -8.03
N LYS A 213 -5.92 13.77 -7.83
CA LYS A 213 -6.71 14.96 -7.48
C LYS A 213 -7.69 15.36 -8.58
N LEU A 214 -7.28 15.19 -9.85
CA LEU A 214 -8.09 15.56 -11.01
C LEU A 214 -8.94 14.41 -11.56
N GLY A 215 -8.84 13.21 -10.96
CA GLY A 215 -9.66 12.05 -11.32
C GLY A 215 -9.34 11.50 -12.72
N VAL A 216 -8.08 11.60 -13.17
CA VAL A 216 -7.64 11.17 -14.50
C VAL A 216 -6.65 10.00 -14.43
N ARG A 217 -6.59 9.19 -15.50
CA ARG A 217 -5.82 7.93 -15.51
C ARG A 217 -4.44 8.03 -16.16
N ASN A 218 -4.17 9.13 -16.90
CA ASN A 218 -2.92 9.30 -17.64
C ASN A 218 -2.61 10.78 -17.88
N SER A 219 -1.41 11.06 -18.41
CA SER A 219 -0.97 12.43 -18.69
C SER A 219 -1.84 13.15 -19.72
N ALA A 220 -2.38 12.45 -20.72
CA ALA A 220 -3.31 13.07 -21.67
C ALA A 220 -4.59 13.55 -20.97
N GLY A 221 -5.09 12.78 -20.00
CA GLY A 221 -6.20 13.20 -19.14
C GLY A 221 -5.85 14.41 -18.28
N LEU A 222 -4.61 14.49 -17.75
CA LEU A 222 -4.12 15.65 -16.99
C LEU A 222 -4.16 16.91 -17.86
N VAL A 223 -3.57 16.85 -19.07
CA VAL A 223 -3.53 17.98 -20.00
C VAL A 223 -4.93 18.43 -20.36
N ARG A 224 -5.82 17.49 -20.73
CA ARG A 224 -7.22 17.81 -21.09
C ARG A 224 -7.94 18.52 -19.94
N VAL A 225 -7.94 17.96 -18.76
CA VAL A 225 -8.65 18.54 -17.59
C VAL A 225 -8.04 19.87 -17.16
N ALA A 226 -6.72 20.03 -17.27
CA ALA A 226 -6.05 21.28 -16.94
C ALA A 226 -6.43 22.41 -17.88
N LEU A 227 -6.55 22.13 -19.19
CA LEU A 227 -6.97 23.12 -20.21
C LEU A 227 -8.46 23.44 -20.09
N GLU A 228 -9.32 22.43 -19.94
CA GLU A 228 -10.78 22.61 -19.80
C GLU A 228 -11.16 23.46 -18.58
N ASN A 229 -10.36 23.45 -17.52
CA ASN A 229 -10.66 24.12 -16.25
C ASN A 229 -9.72 25.28 -15.91
N ASN A 230 -8.87 25.73 -16.86
CA ASN A 230 -7.91 26.85 -16.69
C ASN A 230 -7.10 26.73 -15.38
N LEU A 231 -6.53 25.54 -15.10
CA LEU A 231 -5.82 25.27 -13.85
C LEU A 231 -4.39 25.84 -13.81
N VAL A 232 -3.84 26.22 -14.97
CA VAL A 232 -2.48 26.74 -15.15
C VAL A 232 -2.53 27.98 -16.07
#